data_2ccd28d04afaa84cc67443e1ae9c5dee
#
_entry.id   2ccd28d04afaa84cc67443e1ae9c5dee
#
_cell.length_a   1.000
_cell.length_b   1.000
_cell.length_c   1.000
_cell.angle_alpha   90.00
_cell.angle_beta   90.00
_cell.angle_gamma   90.00
#
_symmetry.space_group_name_H-M   'P 1'
#
loop_
_entity.id
_entity.type
_entity.pdbx_description
1 polymer ?
#
loop_
_entity_poly.entity_id
_entity_poly.type
_entity_poly.pdbx_seq_one_letter_code
_entity_poly.pdbx_strand_id
1 'polypeptide(L)'
;MAALTPSTPTPESITLHEKSRALELAFSDGARFRIPLELLRVCSPSAEVMGHGPGQEVLQTGKRDVTLVDLQPVGNYAIQPSFSDGHSSGIYTWAYLYELGRDQDALWQRYLQRLRDAGLDRDAPMAPKGQKSGCSSH
;
A
#
# COMPACT_ATOMS: atom_id res chain seq x y z
N MET A 1 0.82 -21.43 2.77
CA MET A 1 0.43 -20.62 2.12
C MET A 1 -0.68 -20.25 2.36
N ALA A 2 -0.82 -19.87 2.61
CA ALA A 2 -1.68 -19.49 2.98
C ALA A 2 -2.55 -18.87 2.40
N ALA A 3 -2.32 -18.45 1.71
CA ALA A 3 -2.97 -17.45 1.22
C ALA A 3 -4.26 -17.73 0.69
N LEU A 4 -4.45 -18.67 -0.09
CA LEU A 4 -5.75 -18.94 -0.65
C LEU A 4 -6.33 -20.17 -0.03
N THR A 5 -7.37 -19.97 0.71
CA THR A 5 -8.18 -21.06 1.22
C THR A 5 -9.54 -21.00 0.51
N PRO A 6 -10.34 -22.04 0.57
CA PRO A 6 -11.65 -21.97 -0.05
C PRO A 6 -12.53 -20.85 0.49
N SER A 7 -12.25 -20.39 1.71
CA SER A 7 -13.05 -19.31 2.29
C SER A 7 -12.49 -17.92 2.02
N THR A 8 -11.32 -17.81 1.38
CA THR A 8 -10.75 -16.50 1.09
C THR A 8 -11.54 -15.85 -0.05
N PRO A 9 -12.14 -14.67 0.18
CA PRO A 9 -12.83 -14.00 -0.93
C PRO A 9 -11.86 -13.60 -2.01
N THR A 10 -12.33 -13.61 -3.25
CA THR A 10 -11.55 -13.15 -4.38
C THR A 10 -12.25 -11.99 -5.03
N PRO A 11 -11.51 -11.07 -5.66
CA PRO A 11 -12.16 -9.94 -6.31
C PRO A 11 -12.85 -10.37 -7.58
N GLU A 12 -14.10 -9.93 -7.74
CA GLU A 12 -14.83 -10.12 -8.98
C GLU A 12 -14.59 -8.98 -9.94
N SER A 13 -14.22 -7.81 -9.43
CA SER A 13 -13.85 -6.69 -10.29
C SER A 13 -12.84 -5.82 -9.56
N ILE A 14 -11.96 -5.20 -10.34
CA ILE A 14 -10.96 -4.27 -9.84
C ILE A 14 -11.03 -3.06 -10.77
N THR A 15 -11.31 -1.88 -10.21
CA THR A 15 -11.50 -0.67 -11.00
C THR A 15 -10.58 0.42 -10.47
N LEU A 16 -9.80 1.01 -11.37
CA LEU A 16 -8.96 2.14 -11.02
C LEU A 16 -9.73 3.44 -11.27
N HIS A 17 -9.90 4.23 -10.23
CA HIS A 17 -10.50 5.56 -10.33
C HIS A 17 -9.39 6.59 -10.34
N GLU A 18 -8.99 7.02 -11.53
CA GLU A 18 -7.81 7.86 -11.66
C GLU A 18 -7.99 9.24 -11.06
N LYS A 19 -9.17 9.83 -11.26
CA LYS A 19 -9.39 11.17 -10.76
C LYS A 19 -9.44 11.25 -9.25
N SER A 20 -10.05 10.26 -8.62
CA SER A 20 -10.13 10.22 -7.16
C SER A 20 -8.96 9.46 -6.54
N ARG A 21 -8.08 8.90 -7.37
CA ARG A 21 -6.89 8.16 -6.95
C ARG A 21 -7.25 7.07 -5.95
N ALA A 22 -8.10 6.17 -6.38
CA ALA A 22 -8.55 5.06 -5.54
C ALA A 22 -8.65 3.80 -6.38
N LEU A 23 -8.40 2.67 -5.74
CA LEU A 23 -8.60 1.36 -6.35
C LEU A 23 -9.83 0.74 -5.71
N GLU A 24 -10.82 0.39 -6.51
CA GLU A 24 -12.04 -0.21 -6.01
C GLU A 24 -12.03 -1.70 -6.30
N LEU A 25 -12.32 -2.49 -5.27
CA LEU A 25 -12.38 -3.94 -5.41
C LEU A 25 -13.75 -4.42 -4.94
N ALA A 26 -14.39 -5.24 -5.74
CA ALA A 26 -15.63 -5.92 -5.36
C ALA A 26 -15.30 -7.39 -5.21
N PHE A 27 -15.54 -7.93 -4.02
CA PHE A 27 -15.16 -9.30 -3.70
C PHE A 27 -16.36 -10.24 -3.83
N SER A 28 -16.05 -11.53 -3.94
CA SER A 28 -17.05 -12.56 -4.17
C SER A 28 -18.03 -12.72 -3.02
N ASP A 29 -17.69 -12.26 -1.83
CA ASP A 29 -18.59 -12.33 -0.68
C ASP A 29 -19.51 -11.11 -0.59
N GLY A 30 -19.49 -10.24 -1.58
CA GLY A 30 -20.32 -9.03 -1.60
C GLY A 30 -19.63 -7.81 -1.02
N ALA A 31 -18.47 -7.96 -0.43
CA ALA A 31 -17.75 -6.81 0.11
C ALA A 31 -17.20 -5.95 -1.02
N ARG A 32 -17.25 -4.64 -0.82
CA ARG A 32 -16.74 -3.71 -1.81
C ARG A 32 -15.95 -2.63 -1.09
N PHE A 33 -14.71 -2.43 -1.52
CA PHE A 33 -13.81 -1.48 -0.88
C PHE A 33 -13.25 -0.52 -1.91
N ARG A 34 -13.10 0.72 -1.51
CA ARG A 34 -12.43 1.73 -2.33
C ARG A 34 -11.23 2.20 -1.52
N ILE A 35 -10.05 1.84 -1.96
CA ILE A 35 -8.81 2.07 -1.21
C ILE A 35 -8.05 3.21 -1.85
N PRO A 36 -7.79 4.31 -1.13
CA PRO A 36 -6.98 5.39 -1.69
C PRO A 36 -5.60 4.89 -2.09
N LEU A 37 -5.10 5.37 -3.22
CA LEU A 37 -3.80 4.92 -3.70
C LEU A 37 -2.68 5.30 -2.74
N GLU A 38 -2.82 6.42 -2.04
CA GLU A 38 -1.85 6.78 -1.02
C GLU A 38 -1.76 5.71 0.07
N LEU A 39 -2.91 5.25 0.56
CA LEU A 39 -2.93 4.20 1.58
C LEU A 39 -2.37 2.90 1.03
N LEU A 40 -2.76 2.54 -0.19
CA LEU A 40 -2.26 1.33 -0.84
C LEU A 40 -0.74 1.37 -0.92
N ARG A 41 -0.18 2.53 -1.26
CA ARG A 41 1.26 2.69 -1.40
C ARG A 41 1.99 2.65 -0.06
N VAL A 42 1.48 3.35 0.96
CA VAL A 42 2.17 3.38 2.25
C VAL A 42 2.03 2.07 3.00
N CYS A 43 1.06 1.24 2.64
CA CYS A 43 0.87 -0.08 3.25
C CYS A 43 1.37 -1.20 2.33
N SER A 44 2.28 -0.90 1.42
CA SER A 44 2.81 -1.92 0.51
C SER A 44 3.43 -3.07 1.30
N PRO A 45 3.17 -4.32 0.90
CA PRO A 45 3.78 -5.47 1.57
C PRO A 45 5.21 -5.74 1.13
N SER A 46 5.79 -4.85 0.31
CA SER A 46 7.16 -5.00 -0.14
C SER A 46 8.14 -4.85 1.03
N ALA A 47 9.25 -5.55 0.97
CA ALA A 47 10.30 -5.42 1.97
C ALA A 47 10.84 -3.99 2.05
N GLU A 48 10.73 -3.22 0.97
CA GLU A 48 11.16 -1.82 0.99
C GLU A 48 10.33 -0.99 1.97
N VAL A 49 9.10 -1.41 2.26
CA VAL A 49 8.23 -0.73 3.20
C VAL A 49 8.18 -1.45 4.54
N MET A 50 8.06 -2.78 4.50
CA MET A 50 7.90 -3.57 5.72
C MET A 50 9.20 -3.71 6.51
N GLY A 51 10.34 -3.53 5.86
CA GLY A 51 11.61 -3.69 6.53
C GLY A 51 11.94 -5.16 6.78
N HIS A 52 12.81 -5.39 7.75
CA HIS A 52 13.31 -6.73 8.03
C HIS A 52 12.63 -7.39 9.21
N GLY A 53 11.64 -6.76 9.80
CA GLY A 53 10.93 -7.36 10.92
C GLY A 53 10.07 -6.35 11.64
N PRO A 54 9.39 -6.77 12.70
CA PRO A 54 8.53 -5.85 13.45
C PRO A 54 9.32 -4.64 13.94
N GLY A 55 8.75 -3.48 13.80
CA GLY A 55 9.42 -2.24 14.19
C GLY A 55 10.43 -1.73 13.18
N GLN A 56 10.62 -2.45 12.09
CA GLN A 56 11.58 -2.06 11.05
C GLN A 56 10.89 -1.42 9.85
N GLU A 57 9.60 -1.20 9.91
CA GLU A 57 8.86 -0.62 8.79
C GLU A 57 9.41 0.77 8.48
N VAL A 58 9.51 1.05 7.19
CA VAL A 58 10.00 2.34 6.71
C VAL A 58 8.80 3.25 6.48
N LEU A 59 8.75 4.33 7.25
CA LEU A 59 7.65 5.28 7.15
C LEU A 59 7.70 5.98 5.81
N GLN A 60 6.61 5.90 5.06
CA GLN A 60 6.52 6.47 3.72
C GLN A 60 5.91 7.86 3.80
N THR A 61 6.49 8.81 3.06
CA THR A 61 5.93 10.16 2.98
C THR A 61 5.95 10.61 1.52
N GLY A 62 5.28 11.72 1.22
CA GLY A 62 5.28 12.25 -0.13
C GLY A 62 4.49 11.41 -1.11
N LYS A 63 3.50 10.67 -0.64
CA LYS A 63 2.75 9.74 -1.49
C LYS A 63 1.34 10.23 -1.81
N ARG A 64 1.00 11.45 -1.42
CA ARG A 64 -0.36 11.96 -1.59
C ARG A 64 -0.83 11.92 -3.04
N ASP A 65 0.06 12.20 -3.97
CA ASP A 65 -0.29 12.30 -5.39
C ASP A 65 0.10 11.08 -6.19
N VAL A 66 0.45 9.99 -5.53
CA VAL A 66 0.87 8.78 -6.24
C VAL A 66 -0.30 8.22 -7.04
N THR A 67 0.02 7.70 -8.23
CA THR A 67 -0.96 7.05 -9.09
C THR A 67 -0.42 5.68 -9.48
N LEU A 68 -1.26 4.89 -10.13
CA LEU A 68 -0.83 3.61 -10.69
C LEU A 68 -0.50 3.79 -12.16
N VAL A 69 0.67 3.33 -12.57
CA VAL A 69 1.04 3.34 -13.97
C VAL A 69 0.87 1.96 -14.60
N ASP A 70 0.77 0.92 -13.80
CA ASP A 70 0.54 -0.43 -14.30
C ASP A 70 -0.01 -1.29 -13.17
N LEU A 71 -0.69 -2.38 -13.54
CA LEU A 71 -1.26 -3.30 -12.57
C LEU A 71 -1.18 -4.70 -13.16
N GLN A 72 -0.28 -5.52 -12.64
CA GLN A 72 -0.02 -6.85 -13.18
C GLN A 72 -0.64 -7.92 -12.29
N PRO A 73 -1.31 -8.91 -12.86
CA PRO A 73 -1.74 -10.04 -12.06
C PRO A 73 -0.55 -10.93 -11.71
N VAL A 74 -0.59 -11.53 -10.54
CA VAL A 74 0.41 -12.48 -10.09
C VAL A 74 -0.33 -13.78 -9.83
N GLY A 75 -0.17 -14.74 -10.75
CA GLY A 75 -0.98 -15.94 -10.69
C GLY A 75 -2.45 -15.58 -10.65
N ASN A 76 -3.23 -16.31 -9.87
CA ASN A 76 -4.63 -15.98 -9.64
C ASN A 76 -4.88 -15.62 -8.16
N TYR A 77 -3.85 -15.14 -7.48
CA TYR A 77 -3.94 -14.90 -6.04
C TYR A 77 -3.49 -13.51 -5.60
N ALA A 78 -2.99 -12.68 -6.51
CA ALA A 78 -2.43 -11.39 -6.12
C ALA A 78 -2.33 -10.45 -7.31
N ILE A 79 -2.08 -9.17 -7.02
CA ILE A 79 -1.73 -8.18 -8.02
C ILE A 79 -0.44 -7.50 -7.59
N GLN A 80 0.27 -6.98 -8.58
CA GLN A 80 1.52 -6.25 -8.37
C GLN A 80 1.40 -4.89 -9.05
N PRO A 81 1.06 -3.85 -8.29
CA PRO A 81 0.92 -2.52 -8.87
C PRO A 81 2.26 -1.84 -9.06
N SER A 82 2.37 -1.05 -10.12
CA SER A 82 3.52 -0.18 -10.35
C SER A 82 3.05 1.25 -10.11
N PHE A 83 3.60 1.88 -9.11
CA PHE A 83 3.22 3.23 -8.72
C PHE A 83 4.05 4.27 -9.45
N SER A 84 3.50 5.48 -9.57
CA SER A 84 4.15 6.55 -10.31
C SER A 84 5.46 7.00 -9.71
N ASP A 85 5.71 6.68 -8.44
CA ASP A 85 6.99 7.01 -7.80
C ASP A 85 8.06 5.95 -8.03
N GLY A 86 7.78 4.96 -8.87
CA GLY A 86 8.74 3.91 -9.19
C GLY A 86 8.66 2.67 -8.33
N HIS A 87 7.79 2.66 -7.32
CA HIS A 87 7.66 1.49 -6.45
C HIS A 87 6.81 0.44 -7.15
N SER A 88 7.35 -0.77 -7.31
CA SER A 88 6.62 -1.82 -8.00
C SER A 88 6.90 -3.21 -7.42
N SER A 89 7.48 -3.29 -6.23
CA SER A 89 7.88 -4.58 -5.68
C SER A 89 6.85 -5.20 -4.73
N GLY A 90 5.73 -4.54 -4.47
CA GLY A 90 4.74 -5.08 -3.55
C GLY A 90 3.79 -6.03 -4.25
N ILE A 91 3.59 -7.21 -3.67
CA ILE A 91 2.64 -8.18 -4.18
C ILE A 91 1.49 -8.24 -3.19
N TYR A 92 0.33 -7.78 -3.62
CA TYR A 92 -0.85 -7.66 -2.77
C TYR A 92 -1.74 -8.86 -3.01
N THR A 93 -1.77 -9.79 -2.05
CA THR A 93 -2.66 -10.94 -2.15
C THR A 93 -4.11 -10.50 -1.93
N TRP A 94 -5.05 -11.35 -2.37
CA TRP A 94 -6.47 -11.03 -2.16
C TRP A 94 -6.80 -10.86 -0.68
N ALA A 95 -6.21 -11.70 0.18
CA ALA A 95 -6.44 -11.59 1.62
C ALA A 95 -5.90 -10.27 2.16
N TYR A 96 -4.73 -9.86 1.70
CA TYR A 96 -4.14 -8.61 2.15
C TYR A 96 -4.97 -7.40 1.70
N LEU A 97 -5.43 -7.43 0.45
CA LEU A 97 -6.27 -6.35 -0.06
C LEU A 97 -7.60 -6.27 0.68
N TYR A 98 -8.16 -7.43 1.02
CA TYR A 98 -9.40 -7.47 1.78
C TYR A 98 -9.19 -6.82 3.16
N GLU A 99 -8.09 -7.17 3.83
CA GLU A 99 -7.78 -6.57 5.12
C GLU A 99 -7.55 -5.08 5.03
N LEU A 100 -6.84 -4.63 3.99
CA LEU A 100 -6.64 -3.19 3.78
C LEU A 100 -7.96 -2.47 3.62
N GLY A 101 -8.85 -3.02 2.82
CA GLY A 101 -10.15 -2.40 2.60
C GLY A 101 -11.00 -2.39 3.85
N ARG A 102 -11.03 -3.52 4.56
CA ARG A 102 -11.83 -3.65 5.78
C ARG A 102 -11.34 -2.72 6.89
N ASP A 103 -10.02 -2.60 7.02
CA ASP A 103 -9.42 -1.89 8.15
C ASP A 103 -8.86 -0.53 7.76
N GLN A 104 -9.25 0.01 6.60
CA GLN A 104 -8.57 1.19 6.07
C GLN A 104 -8.64 2.40 6.98
N ASP A 105 -9.73 2.58 7.71
CA ASP A 105 -9.81 3.73 8.61
C ASP A 105 -8.80 3.61 9.75
N ALA A 106 -8.69 2.44 10.35
CA ALA A 106 -7.74 2.22 11.43
C ALA A 106 -6.30 2.32 10.91
N LEU A 107 -6.05 1.76 9.73
CA LEU A 107 -4.71 1.83 9.14
C LEU A 107 -4.34 3.27 8.80
N TRP A 108 -5.29 4.05 8.31
CA TRP A 108 -5.04 5.44 7.99
C TRP A 108 -4.71 6.24 9.25
N GLN A 109 -5.48 6.04 10.32
CA GLN A 109 -5.22 6.74 11.58
C GLN A 109 -3.86 6.34 12.15
N ARG A 110 -3.49 5.08 12.05
CA ARG A 110 -2.17 4.63 12.48
C ARG A 110 -1.06 5.29 11.68
N TYR A 111 -1.26 5.39 10.36
CA TYR A 111 -0.29 6.06 9.51
C TYR A 111 -0.11 7.53 9.91
N LEU A 112 -1.22 8.24 10.13
CA LEU A 112 -1.15 9.63 10.55
C LEU A 112 -0.47 9.77 11.90
N GLN A 113 -0.71 8.83 12.82
CA GLN A 113 -0.07 8.87 14.13
C GLN A 113 1.44 8.65 14.00
N ARG A 114 1.85 7.74 13.13
CA ARG A 114 3.27 7.50 12.90
C ARG A 114 3.95 8.75 12.34
N LEU A 115 3.27 9.47 11.47
CA LEU A 115 3.81 10.73 10.96
C LEU A 115 4.00 11.75 12.08
N ARG A 116 3.00 11.89 12.94
CA ARG A 116 3.09 12.81 14.06
C ARG A 116 4.23 12.44 15.01
N ASP A 117 4.35 11.15 15.29
CA ASP A 117 5.41 10.67 16.19
C ASP A 117 6.79 10.93 15.62
N ALA A 118 6.92 10.94 14.30
CA ALA A 118 8.19 11.20 13.63
C ALA A 118 8.41 12.69 13.33
N GLY A 119 7.44 13.54 13.65
CA GLY A 119 7.54 14.96 13.34
C GLY A 119 7.42 15.28 11.86
N LEU A 120 6.70 14.44 11.13
CA LEU A 120 6.56 14.57 9.68
C LEU A 120 5.10 14.75 9.31
N ASP A 121 4.86 15.12 8.06
CA ASP A 121 3.52 15.14 7.51
C ASP A 121 3.49 14.35 6.20
N ARG A 122 2.31 14.24 5.63
CA ARG A 122 2.10 13.41 4.42
C ARG A 122 2.91 13.89 3.23
N ASP A 123 3.24 15.16 3.19
CA ASP A 123 3.91 15.76 2.05
C ASP A 123 5.41 15.93 2.24
N ALA A 124 5.94 15.44 3.36
CA ALA A 124 7.36 15.56 3.63
C ALA A 124 8.15 14.77 2.57
N PRO A 125 9.25 15.32 2.06
CA PRO A 125 10.03 14.57 1.08
C PRO A 125 10.72 13.38 1.74
N MET A 126 10.81 12.28 0.99
CA MET A 126 11.58 11.12 1.43
C MET A 126 12.98 11.23 0.85
N ALA A 127 13.96 10.77 1.64
CA ALA A 127 15.31 10.67 1.15
C ALA A 127 15.35 9.67 0.00
N PRO A 128 16.14 9.92 -1.03
CA PRO A 128 16.27 8.93 -2.09
C PRO A 128 16.80 7.62 -1.54
N LYS A 129 16.34 6.54 -2.18
CA LYS A 129 16.77 5.23 -1.78
C LYS A 129 18.28 5.13 -1.88
N GLY A 130 18.90 4.56 -0.87
CA GLY A 130 20.34 4.42 -0.83
C GLY A 130 21.10 5.56 -0.24
N GLN A 131 20.43 6.68 0.07
CA GLN A 131 21.12 7.77 0.71
C GLN A 131 21.15 7.60 2.19
N LYS A 132 22.25 7.94 2.80
CA LYS A 132 22.26 7.94 4.21
C LYS A 132 21.73 9.19 4.68
N SER A 133 20.93 9.09 5.50
CA SER A 133 20.39 10.27 5.90
C SER A 133 21.32 11.03 6.64
N GLY A 134 21.61 11.16 6.67
CA GLY A 134 22.37 11.79 7.07
C GLY A 134 23.09 12.11 7.10
N CYS A 135 23.13 11.84 6.87
CA CYS A 135 23.69 12.10 6.87
C CYS A 135 23.79 13.01 6.98
N SER A 136 23.54 12.91 7.21
CA SER A 136 23.62 13.57 7.27
C SER A 136 23.80 14.28 7.64
N SER A 137 24.00 14.38 7.83
CA SER A 137 24.16 14.91 8.04
C SER A 137 24.28 15.60 8.29
N HIS A 138 24.31 15.58 8.42
CA HIS A 138 24.47 16.06 8.59
C HIS A 138 24.32 16.52 8.97
#